data_8a31eb2f8977a4f9996a87a46490dbc3
#
_entry.id   8a31eb2f8977a4f9996a87a46490dbc3
#
_cell.length_a   1.000
_cell.length_b   1.000
_cell.length_c   1.000
_cell.angle_alpha   90.00
_cell.angle_beta   90.00
_cell.angle_gamma   90.00
#
_symmetry.space_group_name_H-M   'P 1'
#
loop_
_entity.id
_entity.type
_entity.pdbx_description
1 polymer ?
#
loop_
_entity_poly.entity_id
_entity_poly.type
_entity_poly.pdbx_seq_one_letter_code
_entity_poly.pdbx_strand_id
1 'polypeptide(L)'
;MTVTVREWGRLPTGERILMARLADASGLEARIMNYGATVTSIRCRDRAEIVDEVVLGFDSFLDYLTPDLQARWPYLGSTLGRYANRIAGASFVIDGTRYALSANDGRNHLHGGSRGFDRAVWTMHPIAGANGVALSLVSPDGEQGYPGRLGVYLDILLEGLGELVFRYRARTDRPTHVNLTSHCYFNLGGSSSSSIADHELQISASRVIPVDGAALPTGAPIDVAGSGLDLRKTSVLADTLARTDPQIATAAGVNHCYALDRPGIDHVAAILWHPPSGRQLCLRTTAPGLQLYTANHFDGTLRGRHGHPWLRHCAAALEPQYFPDSPNRRDFPTTLLRPGDWFRAETRMRFGTR
;
A
#
# COMPACT_ATOMS: atom_id res chain seq x y z
N MET A 1 -19.75 -15.93 -10.02
CA MET A 1 -18.47 -15.26 -9.71
C MET A 1 -17.62 -15.36 -10.95
N THR A 2 -17.29 -14.24 -11.58
CA THR A 2 -16.60 -14.30 -12.90
C THR A 2 -15.43 -13.34 -12.88
N VAL A 3 -14.24 -13.90 -12.86
CA VAL A 3 -13.01 -13.16 -13.15
C VAL A 3 -12.95 -12.95 -14.67
N THR A 4 -12.79 -11.73 -15.11
CA THR A 4 -12.52 -11.42 -16.52
C THR A 4 -11.17 -10.76 -16.63
N VAL A 5 -10.33 -11.24 -17.55
CA VAL A 5 -9.04 -10.63 -17.86
C VAL A 5 -9.05 -10.21 -19.34
N ARG A 6 -8.72 -8.93 -19.59
CA ARG A 6 -8.67 -8.36 -20.95
C ARG A 6 -7.43 -7.50 -21.14
N GLU A 7 -7.03 -7.31 -22.36
CA GLU A 7 -6.04 -6.27 -22.70
C GLU A 7 -6.63 -4.89 -22.39
N TRP A 8 -5.87 -4.05 -21.70
CA TRP A 8 -6.27 -2.70 -21.33
C TRP A 8 -5.41 -1.62 -21.98
N GLY A 9 -4.22 -1.99 -22.46
CA GLY A 9 -3.30 -1.11 -23.14
C GLY A 9 -1.96 -1.78 -23.42
N ARG A 10 -1.02 -0.96 -23.87
CA ARG A 10 0.38 -1.37 -24.09
C ARG A 10 1.31 -0.29 -23.59
N LEU A 11 2.46 -0.72 -23.07
CA LEU A 11 3.60 0.17 -22.83
C LEU A 11 4.19 0.64 -24.17
N PRO A 12 4.90 1.78 -24.20
CA PRO A 12 5.65 2.20 -25.37
C PRO A 12 6.67 1.17 -25.88
N THR A 13 7.14 0.29 -25.00
CA THR A 13 8.05 -0.85 -25.27
C THR A 13 7.36 -2.05 -25.90
N GLY A 14 6.00 -2.03 -26.00
CA GLY A 14 5.18 -3.05 -26.65
C GLY A 14 4.55 -4.07 -25.70
N GLU A 15 4.93 -4.14 -24.42
CA GLU A 15 4.36 -5.09 -23.47
C GLU A 15 2.85 -4.85 -23.29
N ARG A 16 2.11 -5.95 -23.29
CA ARG A 16 0.66 -5.92 -23.10
C ARG A 16 0.31 -5.69 -21.64
N ILE A 17 -0.56 -4.72 -21.40
CA ILE A 17 -1.14 -4.47 -20.08
C ILE A 17 -2.52 -5.10 -20.03
N LEU A 18 -2.65 -6.02 -19.08
CA LEU A 18 -3.87 -6.76 -18.80
C LEU A 18 -4.60 -6.13 -17.62
N MET A 19 -5.93 -6.11 -17.70
CA MET A 19 -6.83 -5.71 -16.61
C MET A 19 -7.68 -6.90 -16.21
N ALA A 20 -7.61 -7.27 -14.94
CA ALA A 20 -8.53 -8.19 -14.30
C ALA A 20 -9.65 -7.41 -13.61
N ARG A 21 -10.89 -7.91 -13.75
CA ARG A 21 -12.06 -7.44 -13.00
C ARG A 21 -12.55 -8.58 -12.11
N LEU A 22 -12.62 -8.32 -10.83
CA LEU A 22 -13.20 -9.19 -9.82
C LEU A 22 -14.48 -8.54 -9.31
N ALA A 23 -15.56 -9.31 -9.13
CA ALA A 23 -16.80 -8.80 -8.57
C ALA A 23 -17.52 -9.89 -7.79
N ASP A 24 -18.22 -9.52 -6.72
CA ASP A 24 -19.03 -10.43 -5.90
C ASP A 24 -20.48 -9.96 -5.72
N ALA A 25 -21.28 -10.76 -5.02
CA ALA A 25 -22.70 -10.48 -4.80
C ALA A 25 -22.96 -9.35 -3.78
N SER A 26 -21.95 -8.92 -3.01
CA SER A 26 -22.07 -7.75 -2.12
C SER A 26 -22.06 -6.43 -2.88
N GLY A 27 -21.73 -6.47 -4.17
CA GLY A 27 -21.50 -5.28 -5.00
C GLY A 27 -20.08 -4.74 -4.91
N LEU A 28 -19.17 -5.45 -4.23
CA LEU A 28 -17.75 -5.13 -4.29
C LEU A 28 -17.18 -5.51 -5.66
N GLU A 29 -16.51 -4.55 -6.30
CA GLU A 29 -15.76 -4.73 -7.53
C GLU A 29 -14.33 -4.23 -7.33
N ALA A 30 -13.35 -5.00 -7.77
CA ALA A 30 -11.96 -4.58 -7.84
C ALA A 30 -11.40 -4.76 -9.25
N ARG A 31 -10.58 -3.81 -9.70
CA ARG A 31 -9.84 -3.90 -10.97
C ARG A 31 -8.36 -3.85 -10.70
N ILE A 32 -7.64 -4.79 -11.29
CA ILE A 32 -6.21 -4.97 -11.10
C ILE A 32 -5.52 -5.00 -12.45
N MET A 33 -4.53 -4.16 -12.68
CA MET A 33 -3.66 -4.28 -13.86
C MET A 33 -2.36 -4.99 -13.51
N ASN A 34 -1.76 -5.64 -14.52
CA ASN A 34 -0.49 -6.33 -14.36
C ASN A 34 0.74 -5.39 -14.36
N TYR A 35 0.62 -4.13 -14.73
CA TYR A 35 1.67 -3.13 -14.53
C TYR A 35 1.66 -2.69 -13.07
N GLY A 36 2.77 -2.96 -12.38
CA GLY A 36 2.89 -2.72 -10.94
C GLY A 36 2.02 -3.62 -10.06
N ALA A 37 1.35 -4.65 -10.61
CA ALA A 37 0.29 -5.40 -9.90
C ALA A 37 -0.67 -4.43 -9.19
N THR A 38 -1.11 -3.40 -9.92
CA THR A 38 -1.79 -2.22 -9.39
C THR A 38 -3.29 -2.45 -9.27
N VAL A 39 -3.84 -2.18 -8.09
CA VAL A 39 -5.29 -2.01 -7.91
C VAL A 39 -5.68 -0.64 -8.43
N THR A 40 -6.36 -0.61 -9.57
CA THR A 40 -6.74 0.64 -10.25
C THR A 40 -8.11 1.16 -9.81
N SER A 41 -8.96 0.29 -9.25
CA SER A 41 -10.34 0.58 -8.88
C SER A 41 -10.77 -0.35 -7.76
N ILE A 42 -11.46 0.18 -6.77
CA ILE A 42 -12.30 -0.55 -5.82
C ILE A 42 -13.61 0.20 -5.72
N ARG A 43 -14.71 -0.49 -6.03
CA ARG A 43 -16.07 0.06 -5.97
C ARG A 43 -16.89 -0.71 -4.96
N CYS A 44 -17.57 -0.01 -4.07
CA CYS A 44 -18.46 -0.62 -3.10
C CYS A 44 -19.72 0.25 -2.87
N ARG A 45 -20.76 -0.39 -2.35
CA ARG A 45 -22.03 0.26 -2.03
C ARG A 45 -21.90 1.15 -0.80
N ASP A 46 -22.68 2.20 -0.76
CA ASP A 46 -22.97 2.94 0.45
C ASP A 46 -24.28 2.44 1.12
N ARG A 47 -24.71 3.13 2.20
CA ARG A 47 -25.97 2.79 2.90
C ARG A 47 -27.23 3.02 2.06
N ALA A 48 -27.13 3.80 0.99
CA ALA A 48 -28.21 4.04 0.03
C ALA A 48 -28.10 3.10 -1.21
N GLU A 49 -27.27 2.04 -1.13
CA GLU A 49 -26.98 1.08 -2.19
C GLU A 49 -26.28 1.71 -3.44
N ILE A 50 -25.80 2.93 -3.34
CA ILE A 50 -25.07 3.60 -4.42
C ILE A 50 -23.64 3.07 -4.48
N VAL A 51 -23.26 2.52 -5.65
CA VAL A 51 -21.90 2.02 -5.90
C VAL A 51 -21.01 3.14 -6.40
N ASP A 52 -19.88 3.36 -5.73
CA ASP A 52 -18.91 4.38 -6.13
C ASP A 52 -17.47 3.91 -5.87
N GLU A 53 -16.50 4.60 -6.50
CA GLU A 53 -15.08 4.38 -6.33
C GLU A 53 -14.61 4.81 -4.95
N VAL A 54 -13.79 4.00 -4.31
CA VAL A 54 -13.27 4.28 -2.97
C VAL A 54 -11.74 4.31 -2.91
N VAL A 55 -11.08 4.29 -4.08
CA VAL A 55 -9.63 4.45 -4.22
C VAL A 55 -9.28 5.44 -5.32
N LEU A 56 -8.16 6.15 -5.14
CA LEU A 56 -7.61 6.98 -6.21
C LEU A 56 -7.11 6.11 -7.37
N GLY A 57 -7.29 6.59 -8.59
CA GLY A 57 -6.84 5.89 -9.81
C GLY A 57 -7.39 6.56 -11.06
N PHE A 58 -7.25 5.87 -12.20
CA PHE A 58 -7.69 6.35 -13.51
C PHE A 58 -8.54 5.30 -14.23
N ASP A 59 -9.32 5.74 -15.21
CA ASP A 59 -10.16 4.87 -16.05
C ASP A 59 -9.46 4.41 -17.31
N SER A 60 -8.36 5.05 -17.70
CA SER A 60 -7.54 4.71 -18.85
C SER A 60 -6.13 4.34 -18.45
N PHE A 61 -5.56 3.32 -19.10
CA PHE A 61 -4.14 2.97 -18.91
C PHE A 61 -3.21 4.11 -19.33
N LEU A 62 -3.58 4.87 -20.36
CA LEU A 62 -2.76 5.98 -20.86
C LEU A 62 -2.56 7.09 -19.83
N ASP A 63 -3.50 7.27 -18.91
CA ASP A 63 -3.37 8.24 -17.82
C ASP A 63 -2.23 7.87 -16.84
N TYR A 64 -1.94 6.55 -16.69
CA TYR A 64 -0.79 6.08 -15.93
C TYR A 64 0.57 6.37 -16.60
N LEU A 65 0.57 6.72 -17.89
CA LEU A 65 1.77 7.02 -18.67
C LEU A 65 2.01 8.51 -18.87
N THR A 66 1.15 9.38 -18.35
CA THR A 66 1.30 10.83 -18.50
C THR A 66 2.62 11.32 -17.89
N PRO A 67 3.33 12.29 -18.54
CA PRO A 67 4.60 12.80 -18.03
C PRO A 67 4.52 13.31 -16.59
N ASP A 68 3.45 14.03 -16.24
CA ASP A 68 3.26 14.59 -14.89
C ASP A 68 3.15 13.49 -13.83
N LEU A 69 2.39 12.42 -14.11
CA LEU A 69 2.28 11.28 -13.20
C LEU A 69 3.61 10.53 -13.09
N GLN A 70 4.29 10.31 -14.24
CA GLN A 70 5.58 9.61 -14.25
C GLN A 70 6.67 10.37 -13.49
N ALA A 71 6.66 11.71 -13.55
CA ALA A 71 7.61 12.55 -12.82
C ALA A 71 7.38 12.56 -11.30
N ARG A 72 6.10 12.52 -10.87
CA ARG A 72 5.71 12.60 -9.44
C ARG A 72 5.49 11.24 -8.79
N TRP A 73 5.20 10.23 -9.57
CA TRP A 73 4.90 8.83 -9.27
C TRP A 73 4.42 8.55 -7.83
N PRO A 74 3.14 8.73 -7.53
CA PRO A 74 2.58 8.57 -6.18
C PRO A 74 2.27 7.11 -5.80
N TYR A 75 2.73 6.12 -6.58
CA TYR A 75 2.56 4.68 -6.34
C TYR A 75 1.09 4.21 -6.27
N LEU A 76 0.17 4.89 -6.93
CA LEU A 76 -1.28 4.66 -6.87
C LEU A 76 -1.68 3.19 -6.98
N GLY A 77 -2.12 2.58 -5.87
CA GLY A 77 -2.60 1.21 -5.82
C GLY A 77 -1.58 0.12 -6.16
N SER A 78 -0.32 0.50 -6.43
CA SER A 78 0.71 -0.44 -6.89
C SER A 78 1.21 -1.34 -5.77
N THR A 79 1.71 -2.51 -6.15
CA THR A 79 2.47 -3.38 -5.25
C THR A 79 3.90 -2.87 -5.12
N LEU A 80 4.30 -2.58 -3.90
CA LEU A 80 5.63 -2.08 -3.57
C LEU A 80 6.57 -3.22 -3.23
N GLY A 81 7.80 -3.11 -3.69
CA GLY A 81 8.89 -4.08 -3.51
C GLY A 81 10.10 -3.73 -4.39
N ARG A 82 11.29 -4.32 -4.14
CA ARG A 82 11.57 -5.44 -3.24
C ARG A 82 11.36 -5.08 -1.77
N TYR A 83 11.51 -3.79 -1.41
CA TYR A 83 11.33 -3.30 -0.05
C TYR A 83 10.38 -2.10 -0.02
N ALA A 84 9.21 -2.28 0.57
CA ALA A 84 8.24 -1.22 0.82
C ALA A 84 8.77 -0.25 1.88
N ASN A 85 8.50 1.04 1.71
CA ASN A 85 9.01 2.13 2.54
C ASN A 85 10.53 2.35 2.40
N ARG A 86 11.18 3.01 3.37
CA ARG A 86 12.54 3.55 3.27
C ARG A 86 13.61 2.62 3.82
N ILE A 87 14.82 2.73 3.21
CA ILE A 87 16.07 2.21 3.75
C ILE A 87 17.06 3.39 3.79
N ALA A 88 17.54 3.73 4.98
CA ALA A 88 18.42 4.86 5.23
C ALA A 88 19.75 4.72 4.49
N GLY A 89 20.23 5.83 3.90
CA GLY A 89 21.49 5.87 3.18
C GLY A 89 21.57 4.91 1.99
N ALA A 90 20.42 4.45 1.47
CA ALA A 90 20.31 3.53 0.35
C ALA A 90 21.29 2.36 0.46
N SER A 91 21.39 1.74 1.63
CA SER A 91 22.30 0.59 1.84
C SER A 91 21.92 -0.23 3.06
N PHE A 92 22.34 -1.50 3.07
CA PHE A 92 22.27 -2.39 4.23
C PHE A 92 23.44 -3.37 4.23
N VAL A 93 23.59 -4.10 5.33
CA VAL A 93 24.62 -5.14 5.48
C VAL A 93 23.97 -6.50 5.73
N ILE A 94 24.37 -7.52 4.95
CA ILE A 94 23.99 -8.92 5.18
C ILE A 94 25.30 -9.75 5.33
N ASP A 95 25.42 -10.45 6.42
CA ASP A 95 26.55 -11.36 6.70
C ASP A 95 27.93 -10.68 6.45
N GLY A 96 28.08 -9.41 6.91
CA GLY A 96 29.27 -8.61 6.78
C GLY A 96 29.47 -7.92 5.41
N THR A 97 28.67 -8.25 4.42
CA THR A 97 28.74 -7.63 3.08
C THR A 97 27.77 -6.46 2.96
N ARG A 98 28.29 -5.28 2.58
CA ARG A 98 27.46 -4.10 2.32
C ARG A 98 26.91 -4.12 0.91
N TYR A 99 25.62 -3.87 0.78
CA TYR A 99 24.89 -3.71 -0.47
C TYR A 99 24.43 -2.26 -0.62
N ALA A 100 24.84 -1.63 -1.71
CA ALA A 100 24.39 -0.29 -2.08
C ALA A 100 23.15 -0.41 -2.98
N LEU A 101 22.11 0.33 -2.64
CA LEU A 101 20.85 0.36 -3.37
C LEU A 101 20.74 1.63 -4.22
N SER A 102 19.82 1.67 -5.16
CA SER A 102 19.48 2.91 -5.87
C SER A 102 18.89 3.94 -4.89
N ALA A 103 19.47 5.14 -4.85
CA ALA A 103 18.93 6.27 -4.11
C ALA A 103 17.88 7.00 -4.96
N ASN A 104 16.62 6.95 -4.55
CA ASN A 104 15.49 7.57 -5.25
C ASN A 104 14.63 8.49 -4.37
N ASP A 105 15.05 8.70 -3.11
CA ASP A 105 14.44 9.61 -2.16
C ASP A 105 15.54 10.40 -1.42
N GLY A 106 16.10 11.40 -2.11
CA GLY A 106 17.33 12.06 -1.68
C GLY A 106 18.48 11.06 -1.62
N ARG A 107 19.10 10.90 -0.43
CA ARG A 107 20.14 9.89 -0.18
C ARG A 107 19.61 8.51 0.21
N ASN A 108 18.29 8.37 0.34
CA ASN A 108 17.67 7.15 0.81
C ASN A 108 17.09 6.33 -0.34
N HIS A 109 16.79 5.09 -0.07
CA HIS A 109 16.05 4.22 -0.94
C HIS A 109 14.58 4.17 -0.50
N LEU A 110 13.64 4.22 -1.44
CA LEU A 110 12.21 4.23 -1.20
C LEU A 110 11.50 3.25 -2.14
N HIS A 111 10.60 2.42 -1.60
CA HIS A 111 9.66 1.57 -2.31
C HIS A 111 10.25 0.65 -3.39
N GLY A 112 11.48 0.18 -3.16
CA GLY A 112 12.16 -0.72 -4.10
C GLY A 112 13.00 -0.03 -5.17
N GLY A 113 13.14 1.31 -5.10
CA GLY A 113 14.03 2.08 -5.95
C GLY A 113 13.35 2.78 -7.12
N SER A 114 14.14 3.33 -8.03
CA SER A 114 13.65 4.11 -9.17
C SER A 114 12.83 3.28 -10.19
N ARG A 115 13.01 1.97 -10.19
CA ARG A 115 12.24 0.99 -10.96
C ARG A 115 11.94 -0.21 -10.09
N GLY A 116 11.09 -0.01 -9.07
CA GLY A 116 10.58 -1.05 -8.20
C GLY A 116 9.51 -1.93 -8.86
N PHE A 117 8.88 -2.77 -8.06
CA PHE A 117 7.82 -3.68 -8.52
C PHE A 117 6.58 -2.96 -9.04
N ASP A 118 6.37 -1.73 -8.60
CA ASP A 118 5.34 -0.78 -9.03
C ASP A 118 5.44 -0.36 -10.50
N ARG A 119 6.62 -0.50 -11.11
CA ARG A 119 6.89 -0.19 -12.52
C ARG A 119 7.21 -1.42 -13.37
N ALA A 120 7.07 -2.62 -12.82
CA ALA A 120 7.28 -3.88 -13.53
C ALA A 120 5.99 -4.39 -14.17
N VAL A 121 6.09 -5.09 -15.30
CA VAL A 121 4.98 -5.85 -15.87
C VAL A 121 5.00 -7.25 -15.27
N TRP A 122 3.97 -7.57 -14.49
CA TRP A 122 3.80 -8.89 -13.87
C TRP A 122 3.11 -9.86 -14.82
N THR A 123 3.46 -11.11 -14.74
CA THR A 123 2.67 -12.17 -15.35
C THR A 123 1.38 -12.34 -14.55
N MET A 124 0.23 -12.34 -15.23
CA MET A 124 -1.09 -12.42 -14.60
C MET A 124 -1.91 -13.56 -15.19
N HIS A 125 -2.53 -14.37 -14.32
CA HIS A 125 -3.46 -15.43 -14.70
C HIS A 125 -4.68 -15.47 -13.76
N PRO A 126 -5.89 -15.78 -14.25
CA PRO A 126 -7.01 -16.11 -13.39
C PRO A 126 -6.68 -17.34 -12.53
N ILE A 127 -7.16 -17.36 -11.29
CA ILE A 127 -7.04 -18.53 -10.40
C ILE A 127 -8.20 -19.46 -10.69
N ALA A 128 -7.90 -20.71 -11.07
CA ALA A 128 -8.94 -21.71 -11.36
C ALA A 128 -9.80 -21.98 -10.12
N GLY A 129 -11.12 -21.92 -10.28
CA GLY A 129 -12.07 -22.20 -9.20
C GLY A 129 -12.21 -21.09 -8.13
N ALA A 130 -11.53 -19.96 -8.30
CA ALA A 130 -11.59 -18.83 -7.37
C ALA A 130 -11.93 -17.51 -8.08
N ASN A 131 -12.48 -16.56 -7.32
CA ASN A 131 -12.71 -15.20 -7.80
C ASN A 131 -11.43 -14.36 -7.53
N GLY A 132 -10.42 -14.57 -8.36
CA GLY A 132 -9.12 -13.95 -8.12
C GLY A 132 -8.14 -14.11 -9.27
N VAL A 133 -7.00 -13.42 -9.14
CA VAL A 133 -5.88 -13.47 -10.06
C VAL A 133 -4.59 -13.76 -9.31
N ALA A 134 -3.76 -14.59 -9.92
CA ALA A 134 -2.39 -14.84 -9.51
C ALA A 134 -1.46 -13.98 -10.37
N LEU A 135 -0.60 -13.21 -9.70
CA LEU A 135 0.43 -12.41 -10.32
C LEU A 135 1.80 -12.93 -9.90
N SER A 136 2.76 -12.91 -10.81
CA SER A 136 4.13 -13.29 -10.50
C SER A 136 5.15 -12.40 -11.18
N LEU A 137 6.28 -12.21 -10.49
CA LEU A 137 7.40 -11.41 -10.95
C LEU A 137 8.71 -12.11 -10.58
N VAL A 138 9.70 -12.01 -11.43
CA VAL A 138 11.08 -12.39 -11.13
C VAL A 138 11.94 -11.13 -11.11
N SER A 139 12.49 -10.81 -9.93
CA SER A 139 13.46 -9.75 -9.75
C SER A 139 14.87 -10.37 -9.82
N PRO A 140 15.71 -10.00 -10.81
CA PRO A 140 17.04 -10.60 -10.99
C PRO A 140 18.01 -10.20 -9.87
N ASP A 141 19.10 -10.97 -9.71
CA ASP A 141 20.20 -10.61 -8.83
C ASP A 141 20.77 -9.24 -9.23
N GLY A 142 20.97 -8.35 -8.25
CA GLY A 142 21.49 -6.99 -8.46
C GLY A 142 20.44 -5.96 -8.88
N GLU A 143 19.17 -6.32 -9.09
CA GLU A 143 18.12 -5.34 -9.41
C GLU A 143 18.00 -4.30 -8.28
N GLN A 144 18.09 -3.00 -8.64
CA GLN A 144 18.14 -1.87 -7.70
C GLN A 144 19.20 -1.98 -6.58
N GLY A 145 20.20 -2.89 -6.75
CA GLY A 145 21.28 -3.15 -5.80
C GLY A 145 20.99 -4.31 -4.83
N TYR A 146 19.84 -4.95 -4.90
CA TYR A 146 19.50 -6.06 -4.00
C TYR A 146 20.19 -7.38 -4.45
N PRO A 147 20.78 -8.15 -3.50
CA PRO A 147 21.35 -9.47 -3.80
C PRO A 147 20.27 -10.50 -4.03
N GLY A 148 20.62 -11.50 -4.84
CA GLY A 148 19.84 -12.69 -5.11
C GLY A 148 18.71 -12.49 -6.12
N ARG A 149 18.43 -13.56 -6.86
CA ARG A 149 17.24 -13.66 -7.70
C ARG A 149 16.03 -13.93 -6.81
N LEU A 150 15.02 -13.06 -6.86
CA LEU A 150 13.80 -13.17 -6.07
C LEU A 150 12.61 -13.54 -6.96
N GLY A 151 11.97 -14.66 -6.69
CA GLY A 151 10.66 -15.00 -7.24
C GLY A 151 9.56 -14.47 -6.31
N VAL A 152 8.65 -13.66 -6.84
CA VAL A 152 7.55 -13.04 -6.10
C VAL A 152 6.22 -13.52 -6.67
N TYR A 153 5.27 -13.83 -5.79
CA TYR A 153 3.93 -14.31 -6.12
C TYR A 153 2.93 -13.53 -5.28
N LEU A 154 1.88 -13.04 -5.92
CA LEU A 154 0.79 -12.32 -5.31
C LEU A 154 -0.55 -12.86 -5.81
N ASP A 155 -1.34 -13.40 -4.90
CA ASP A 155 -2.73 -13.75 -5.21
C ASP A 155 -3.63 -12.61 -4.70
N ILE A 156 -4.48 -12.06 -5.59
CA ILE A 156 -5.51 -11.08 -5.23
C ILE A 156 -6.86 -11.74 -5.47
N LEU A 157 -7.66 -11.87 -4.40
CA LEU A 157 -8.92 -12.61 -4.42
C LEU A 157 -10.05 -11.78 -3.81
N LEU A 158 -11.26 -12.00 -4.30
CA LEU A 158 -12.48 -11.70 -3.55
C LEU A 158 -12.96 -12.98 -2.85
N GLU A 159 -12.85 -13.00 -1.51
CA GLU A 159 -13.30 -14.12 -0.66
C GLU A 159 -14.54 -13.71 0.16
N GLY A 160 -15.44 -14.64 0.38
CA GLY A 160 -16.69 -14.35 1.08
C GLY A 160 -17.53 -13.27 0.40
N LEU A 161 -18.10 -12.36 1.20
CA LEU A 161 -18.86 -11.21 0.73
C LEU A 161 -18.13 -9.92 1.13
N GLY A 162 -17.68 -9.17 0.14
CA GLY A 162 -17.07 -7.86 0.34
C GLY A 162 -15.64 -7.88 0.88
N GLU A 163 -14.89 -8.99 0.77
CA GLU A 163 -13.52 -9.07 1.28
C GLU A 163 -12.51 -9.24 0.15
N LEU A 164 -11.63 -8.24 -0.03
CA LEU A 164 -10.49 -8.27 -0.93
C LEU A 164 -9.26 -8.75 -0.17
N VAL A 165 -8.63 -9.82 -0.66
CA VAL A 165 -7.52 -10.51 0.01
C VAL A 165 -6.26 -10.43 -0.85
N PHE A 166 -5.13 -10.06 -0.23
CA PHE A 166 -3.81 -10.05 -0.82
C PHE A 166 -2.94 -11.09 -0.12
N ARG A 167 -2.41 -12.08 -0.86
CA ARG A 167 -1.49 -13.09 -0.36
C ARG A 167 -0.15 -12.98 -1.07
N TYR A 168 0.82 -12.45 -0.37
CA TYR A 168 2.18 -12.31 -0.85
C TYR A 168 3.02 -13.51 -0.46
N ARG A 169 3.83 -14.00 -1.40
CA ARG A 169 4.85 -15.03 -1.17
C ARG A 169 6.10 -14.68 -1.97
N ALA A 170 7.27 -14.87 -1.38
CA ALA A 170 8.50 -14.72 -2.11
C ALA A 170 9.55 -15.73 -1.67
N ARG A 171 10.48 -16.08 -2.58
CA ARG A 171 11.66 -16.92 -2.31
C ARG A 171 12.86 -16.42 -3.08
N THR A 172 14.04 -16.65 -2.52
CA THR A 172 15.31 -16.18 -3.06
C THR A 172 16.33 -17.30 -3.17
N ASP A 173 17.33 -17.13 -4.03
CA ASP A 173 18.52 -18.00 -4.14
C ASP A 173 19.72 -17.49 -3.33
N ARG A 174 19.68 -16.25 -2.80
CA ARG A 174 20.67 -15.64 -1.92
C ARG A 174 20.00 -14.82 -0.82
N PRO A 175 20.65 -14.63 0.35
CA PRO A 175 20.08 -13.76 1.40
C PRO A 175 19.78 -12.37 0.87
N THR A 176 18.55 -11.87 1.12
CA THR A 176 18.09 -10.54 0.70
C THR A 176 17.02 -10.02 1.66
N HIS A 177 16.72 -8.73 1.61
CA HIS A 177 15.61 -8.16 2.36
C HIS A 177 14.35 -8.06 1.51
N VAL A 178 13.19 -8.41 2.11
CA VAL A 178 11.88 -8.39 1.45
C VAL A 178 10.85 -7.73 2.36
N ASN A 179 10.12 -6.76 1.83
CA ASN A 179 8.97 -6.13 2.44
C ASN A 179 7.98 -5.74 1.34
N LEU A 180 6.79 -6.34 1.31
CA LEU A 180 5.82 -6.17 0.23
C LEU A 180 4.51 -5.61 0.79
N THR A 181 3.91 -4.67 0.07
CA THR A 181 2.59 -4.10 0.40
C THR A 181 1.89 -3.57 -0.84
N SER A 182 0.62 -3.18 -0.73
CA SER A 182 -0.13 -2.41 -1.74
C SER A 182 -0.31 -0.98 -1.26
N HIS A 183 -0.16 -0.01 -2.17
CA HIS A 183 -0.24 1.42 -1.89
C HIS A 183 -1.58 2.02 -2.35
N CYS A 184 -2.70 1.39 -1.97
CA CYS A 184 -4.02 1.94 -2.24
C CYS A 184 -4.27 3.21 -1.43
N TYR A 185 -4.76 4.25 -2.10
CA TYR A 185 -5.21 5.50 -1.48
C TYR A 185 -6.73 5.47 -1.35
N PHE A 186 -7.24 5.36 -0.13
CA PHE A 186 -8.66 5.22 0.16
C PHE A 186 -9.33 6.58 0.40
N ASN A 187 -10.50 6.77 -0.21
CA ASN A 187 -11.46 7.80 0.14
C ASN A 187 -12.87 7.18 0.05
N LEU A 188 -13.45 6.84 1.20
CA LEU A 188 -14.75 6.16 1.30
C LEU A 188 -15.93 7.09 1.04
N GLY A 189 -15.67 8.41 0.90
CA GLY A 189 -16.68 9.38 0.46
C GLY A 189 -17.10 9.21 -0.99
N GLY A 190 -16.29 8.50 -1.78
CA GLY A 190 -16.56 8.24 -3.19
C GLY A 190 -15.75 9.15 -4.14
N SER A 191 -15.95 8.96 -5.44
CA SER A 191 -15.16 9.61 -6.50
C SER A 191 -15.27 11.14 -6.52
N SER A 192 -16.35 11.70 -6.01
CA SER A 192 -16.58 13.15 -5.91
C SER A 192 -16.00 13.77 -4.63
N SER A 193 -15.58 12.97 -3.65
CA SER A 193 -14.99 13.48 -2.41
C SER A 193 -13.55 13.92 -2.64
N SER A 194 -13.25 15.16 -2.24
CA SER A 194 -11.92 15.77 -2.38
C SER A 194 -11.08 15.71 -1.09
N SER A 195 -11.61 15.16 0.00
CA SER A 195 -10.96 15.16 1.31
C SER A 195 -11.35 13.94 2.13
N ILE A 196 -10.47 13.55 3.05
CA ILE A 196 -10.74 12.55 4.09
C ILE A 196 -11.04 13.17 5.45
N ALA A 197 -11.29 14.46 5.50
CA ALA A 197 -11.45 15.20 6.76
C ALA A 197 -12.60 14.66 7.63
N ASP A 198 -13.68 14.22 7.03
CA ASP A 198 -14.87 13.65 7.66
C ASP A 198 -14.82 12.12 7.87
N HIS A 199 -13.72 11.49 7.50
CA HIS A 199 -13.52 10.08 7.79
C HIS A 199 -13.11 9.88 9.25
N GLU A 200 -13.49 8.74 9.79
CA GLU A 200 -13.08 8.26 11.10
C GLU A 200 -12.14 7.09 10.95
N LEU A 201 -11.06 7.08 11.75
CA LEU A 201 -10.05 6.04 11.72
C LEU A 201 -9.77 5.52 13.13
N GLN A 202 -9.65 4.20 13.23
CA GLN A 202 -9.13 3.50 14.40
C GLN A 202 -8.00 2.57 13.96
N ILE A 203 -6.90 2.52 14.72
CA ILE A 203 -5.77 1.60 14.51
C ILE A 203 -5.47 0.86 15.81
N SER A 204 -5.38 -0.47 15.74
CA SER A 204 -5.07 -1.35 16.89
C SER A 204 -3.56 -1.39 17.14
N ALA A 205 -3.00 -0.27 17.56
CA ALA A 205 -1.58 -0.12 17.85
C ALA A 205 -1.36 0.83 19.03
N SER A 206 -0.66 0.37 20.04
CA SER A 206 -0.26 1.16 21.22
C SER A 206 1.02 1.96 20.97
N ARG A 207 1.75 1.67 19.90
CA ARG A 207 3.04 2.29 19.58
C ARG A 207 3.14 2.68 18.11
N VAL A 208 3.93 3.71 17.85
CA VAL A 208 4.21 4.23 16.52
C VAL A 208 5.72 4.44 16.36
N ILE A 209 6.22 4.30 15.14
CA ILE A 209 7.62 4.58 14.81
C ILE A 209 7.78 6.10 14.64
N PRO A 210 8.57 6.78 15.52
CA PRO A 210 8.84 8.20 15.36
C PRO A 210 9.78 8.42 14.18
N VAL A 211 9.56 9.50 13.41
CA VAL A 211 10.33 9.81 12.21
C VAL A 211 10.94 11.21 12.24
N ASP A 212 12.01 11.39 11.48
CA ASP A 212 12.60 12.69 11.17
C ASP A 212 11.95 13.33 9.93
N GLY A 213 12.46 14.52 9.53
CA GLY A 213 11.99 15.24 8.33
C GLY A 213 12.22 14.51 7.01
N ALA A 214 13.03 13.47 6.98
CA ALA A 214 13.21 12.56 5.84
C ALA A 214 12.30 11.31 5.92
N ALA A 215 11.38 11.28 6.89
CA ALA A 215 10.50 10.16 7.20
C ALA A 215 11.27 8.85 7.51
N LEU A 216 12.46 8.97 8.10
CA LEU A 216 13.26 7.85 8.60
C LEU A 216 13.04 7.64 10.10
N PRO A 217 13.03 6.39 10.59
CA PRO A 217 12.92 6.08 12.01
C PRO A 217 14.02 6.74 12.85
N THR A 218 13.66 7.48 13.89
CA THR A 218 14.62 8.13 14.81
C THR A 218 14.94 7.29 16.05
N GLY A 219 14.16 6.25 16.33
CA GLY A 219 14.32 5.40 17.51
C GLY A 219 13.44 4.16 17.48
N ALA A 220 13.35 3.50 18.64
CA ALA A 220 12.39 2.44 18.88
C ALA A 220 10.94 2.97 18.81
N PRO A 221 9.93 2.08 18.64
CA PRO A 221 8.53 2.47 18.69
C PRO A 221 8.18 3.16 20.02
N ILE A 222 7.54 4.34 19.94
CA ILE A 222 7.09 5.13 21.10
C ILE A 222 5.61 4.90 21.37
N ASP A 223 5.17 5.07 22.64
CA ASP A 223 3.75 4.99 23.02
C ASP A 223 2.96 6.12 22.33
N VAL A 224 1.77 5.79 21.83
CA VAL A 224 0.86 6.77 21.24
C VAL A 224 0.01 7.50 22.29
N ALA A 225 -0.06 6.98 23.52
CA ALA A 225 -0.91 7.55 24.58
C ALA A 225 -0.57 9.03 24.83
N GLY A 226 -1.57 9.89 24.73
CA GLY A 226 -1.41 11.33 24.94
C GLY A 226 -0.74 12.08 23.80
N SER A 227 -0.37 11.40 22.70
CA SER A 227 0.15 12.04 21.48
C SER A 227 -0.96 12.38 20.48
N GLY A 228 -0.64 13.20 19.50
CA GLY A 228 -1.51 13.49 18.35
C GLY A 228 -1.78 12.26 17.47
N LEU A 229 -0.93 11.24 17.56
CA LEU A 229 -1.01 9.98 16.79
C LEU A 229 -1.82 8.88 17.50
N ASP A 230 -2.46 9.15 18.66
CA ASP A 230 -3.29 8.17 19.34
C ASP A 230 -4.60 7.91 18.58
N LEU A 231 -4.60 6.82 17.80
CA LEU A 231 -5.73 6.31 17.03
C LEU A 231 -6.29 4.98 17.58
N ARG A 232 -5.97 4.63 18.84
CA ARG A 232 -6.52 3.42 19.48
C ARG A 232 -8.03 3.46 19.66
N LYS A 233 -8.61 4.66 19.75
CA LYS A 233 -10.05 4.92 19.66
C LYS A 233 -10.36 5.59 18.34
N THR A 234 -11.57 5.36 17.84
CA THR A 234 -12.08 6.03 16.64
C THR A 234 -11.91 7.54 16.77
N SER A 235 -11.24 8.14 15.79
CA SER A 235 -10.94 9.57 15.73
C SER A 235 -11.27 10.12 14.36
N VAL A 236 -11.89 11.29 14.30
CA VAL A 236 -12.10 12.03 13.06
C VAL A 236 -10.76 12.49 12.50
N LEU A 237 -10.52 12.28 11.22
CA LEU A 237 -9.24 12.61 10.60
C LEU A 237 -8.97 14.12 10.57
N ALA A 238 -9.99 14.96 10.40
CA ALA A 238 -9.83 16.41 10.54
C ALA A 238 -9.25 16.79 11.90
N ASP A 239 -9.80 16.23 12.98
CA ASP A 239 -9.34 16.51 14.35
C ASP A 239 -7.90 15.98 14.55
N THR A 240 -7.61 14.79 14.01
CA THR A 240 -6.26 14.21 14.08
C THR A 240 -5.24 15.09 13.39
N LEU A 241 -5.54 15.56 12.18
CA LEU A 241 -4.65 16.40 11.38
C LEU A 241 -4.46 17.81 11.98
N ALA A 242 -5.45 18.30 12.77
CA ALA A 242 -5.39 19.59 13.46
C ALA A 242 -4.66 19.54 14.80
N ARG A 243 -4.29 18.36 15.32
CA ARG A 243 -3.61 18.23 16.61
C ARG A 243 -2.22 18.87 16.59
N THR A 244 -1.91 19.57 17.65
CA THR A 244 -0.55 20.10 17.88
C THR A 244 0.36 18.96 18.34
N ASP A 245 1.05 18.33 17.42
CA ASP A 245 1.97 17.21 17.67
C ASP A 245 3.22 17.38 16.80
N PRO A 246 4.45 17.27 17.38
CA PRO A 246 5.68 17.43 16.62
C PRO A 246 5.81 16.44 15.44
N GLN A 247 5.33 15.21 15.60
CA GLN A 247 5.40 14.19 14.54
C GLN A 247 4.44 14.51 13.37
N ILE A 248 3.23 15.00 13.69
CA ILE A 248 2.26 15.45 12.66
C ILE A 248 2.82 16.68 11.92
N ALA A 249 3.42 17.63 12.65
CA ALA A 249 4.04 18.80 12.06
C ALA A 249 5.22 18.42 11.15
N THR A 250 6.10 17.52 11.60
CA THR A 250 7.27 17.04 10.84
C THR A 250 6.85 16.39 9.51
N ALA A 251 5.80 15.58 9.52
CA ALA A 251 5.30 14.88 8.33
C ALA A 251 4.29 15.71 7.51
N ALA A 252 3.97 16.93 7.96
CA ALA A 252 2.92 17.77 7.37
C ALA A 252 1.56 17.05 7.29
N GLY A 253 1.22 16.23 8.28
CA GLY A 253 0.08 15.31 8.38
C GLY A 253 0.52 14.00 9.00
N VAL A 254 -0.19 12.90 8.76
CA VAL A 254 0.28 11.59 9.23
C VAL A 254 1.04 10.90 8.10
N ASN A 255 2.25 10.41 8.41
CA ASN A 255 3.07 9.55 7.55
C ASN A 255 3.94 8.65 8.43
N HIS A 256 3.26 7.75 9.16
CA HIS A 256 3.87 7.01 10.25
C HIS A 256 3.51 5.53 10.19
N CYS A 257 4.45 4.67 10.55
CA CYS A 257 4.24 3.25 10.72
C CYS A 257 3.82 2.94 12.17
N TYR A 258 2.61 2.48 12.33
CA TYR A 258 2.08 1.98 13.60
C TYR A 258 2.55 0.54 13.83
N ALA A 259 3.15 0.27 15.00
CA ALA A 259 3.50 -1.07 15.41
C ALA A 259 2.24 -1.77 15.94
N LEU A 260 1.69 -2.71 15.17
CA LEU A 260 0.44 -3.37 15.52
C LEU A 260 0.57 -4.20 16.80
N ASP A 261 -0.38 -4.07 17.71
CA ASP A 261 -0.36 -4.80 19.00
C ASP A 261 -0.56 -6.31 18.77
N ARG A 262 -1.37 -6.69 17.79
CA ARG A 262 -1.74 -8.08 17.52
C ARG A 262 -1.84 -8.32 16.01
N PRO A 263 -0.70 -8.46 15.30
CA PRO A 263 -0.74 -8.82 13.88
C PRO A 263 -1.34 -10.22 13.69
N GLY A 264 -2.14 -10.40 12.64
CA GLY A 264 -2.81 -11.65 12.31
C GLY A 264 -4.14 -11.40 11.62
N ILE A 265 -4.62 -12.36 10.84
CA ILE A 265 -5.89 -12.24 10.10
C ILE A 265 -7.13 -12.39 11.01
N ASP A 266 -6.96 -12.87 12.23
CA ASP A 266 -8.03 -13.01 13.23
C ASP A 266 -8.28 -11.72 14.02
N HIS A 267 -7.42 -10.72 13.87
CA HIS A 267 -7.49 -9.45 14.58
C HIS A 267 -7.63 -8.28 13.62
N VAL A 268 -8.48 -7.33 14.00
CA VAL A 268 -8.65 -6.08 13.25
C VAL A 268 -7.45 -5.18 13.53
N ALA A 269 -6.72 -4.82 12.46
CA ALA A 269 -5.59 -3.90 12.52
C ALA A 269 -6.05 -2.44 12.42
N ALA A 270 -7.03 -2.16 11.55
CA ALA A 270 -7.59 -0.82 11.38
C ALA A 270 -9.04 -0.86 10.90
N ILE A 271 -9.78 0.20 11.23
CA ILE A 271 -11.12 0.48 10.69
C ILE A 271 -11.10 1.91 10.19
N LEU A 272 -11.32 2.09 8.89
CA LEU A 272 -11.61 3.37 8.26
C LEU A 272 -13.11 3.42 7.95
N TRP A 273 -13.78 4.49 8.35
CA TRP A 273 -15.20 4.68 8.16
C TRP A 273 -15.51 6.09 7.67
N HIS A 274 -16.49 6.23 6.80
CA HIS A 274 -17.01 7.49 6.32
C HIS A 274 -18.49 7.64 6.77
N PRO A 275 -18.78 8.38 7.86
CA PRO A 275 -20.11 8.47 8.44
C PRO A 275 -21.20 8.90 7.47
N PRO A 276 -21.00 9.89 6.56
CA PRO A 276 -22.06 10.32 5.64
C PRO A 276 -22.53 9.22 4.69
N SER A 277 -21.62 8.47 4.07
CA SER A 277 -21.97 7.35 3.16
C SER A 277 -22.25 6.05 3.90
N GLY A 278 -21.79 5.89 5.13
CA GLY A 278 -21.81 4.65 5.88
C GLY A 278 -20.75 3.63 5.43
N ARG A 279 -19.96 3.90 4.38
CA ARG A 279 -18.93 2.97 3.90
C ARG A 279 -17.86 2.76 4.96
N GLN A 280 -17.45 1.52 5.11
CA GLN A 280 -16.43 1.08 6.07
C GLN A 280 -15.45 0.14 5.39
N LEU A 281 -14.15 0.33 5.71
CA LEU A 281 -13.07 -0.61 5.42
C LEU A 281 -12.56 -1.18 6.75
N CYS A 282 -12.64 -2.50 6.93
CA CYS A 282 -12.02 -3.22 8.03
C CYS A 282 -10.80 -3.97 7.52
N LEU A 283 -9.61 -3.65 8.04
CA LEU A 283 -8.33 -4.20 7.61
C LEU A 283 -7.80 -5.18 8.65
N ARG A 284 -7.33 -6.35 8.19
CA ARG A 284 -6.59 -7.35 8.96
C ARG A 284 -5.31 -7.71 8.22
N THR A 285 -4.23 -7.98 8.94
CA THR A 285 -2.95 -8.30 8.30
C THR A 285 -2.03 -9.10 9.21
N THR A 286 -1.18 -9.94 8.59
CA THR A 286 -0.09 -10.63 9.27
C THR A 286 1.18 -9.75 9.39
N ALA A 287 1.21 -8.60 8.73
CA ALA A 287 2.34 -7.66 8.81
C ALA A 287 2.45 -7.07 10.23
N PRO A 288 3.66 -6.85 10.75
CA PRO A 288 3.88 -6.33 12.11
C PRO A 288 3.53 -4.84 12.26
N GLY A 289 3.41 -4.13 11.14
CA GLY A 289 3.14 -2.69 11.11
C GLY A 289 2.09 -2.31 10.09
N LEU A 290 1.54 -1.13 10.29
CA LEU A 290 0.62 -0.46 9.36
C LEU A 290 1.07 0.97 9.15
N GLN A 291 1.52 1.29 7.94
CA GLN A 291 1.78 2.67 7.55
C GLN A 291 0.44 3.37 7.31
N LEU A 292 0.24 4.51 7.95
CA LEU A 292 -0.80 5.48 7.61
C LEU A 292 -0.14 6.67 6.92
N TYR A 293 -0.60 6.98 5.70
CA TYR A 293 -0.19 8.17 4.97
C TYR A 293 -1.42 8.95 4.50
N THR A 294 -1.55 10.20 4.92
CA THR A 294 -2.73 11.04 4.67
C THR A 294 -2.58 11.93 3.43
N ALA A 295 -1.92 11.44 2.39
CA ALA A 295 -1.74 12.13 1.10
C ALA A 295 -1.22 13.59 1.24
N ASN A 296 -0.19 13.76 2.07
CA ASN A 296 0.30 15.08 2.53
C ASN A 296 0.92 15.93 1.40
N HIS A 297 1.37 15.29 0.31
CA HIS A 297 2.14 15.93 -0.77
C HIS A 297 1.34 16.15 -2.06
N PHE A 298 0.05 15.81 -2.10
CA PHE A 298 -0.78 16.15 -3.24
C PHE A 298 -1.12 17.64 -3.24
N ASP A 299 -0.91 18.30 -4.38
CA ASP A 299 -1.00 19.76 -4.54
C ASP A 299 -2.05 20.19 -5.60
N GLY A 300 -2.81 19.23 -6.13
CA GLY A 300 -3.82 19.47 -7.17
C GLY A 300 -3.27 19.43 -8.61
N THR A 301 -1.97 19.26 -8.80
CA THR A 301 -1.38 19.11 -10.15
C THR A 301 -1.85 17.82 -10.80
N LEU A 302 -1.86 16.71 -10.05
CA LEU A 302 -2.39 15.45 -10.54
C LEU A 302 -3.92 15.45 -10.44
N ARG A 303 -4.55 14.94 -11.51
CA ARG A 303 -6.01 14.84 -11.61
C ARG A 303 -6.39 13.41 -11.86
N GLY A 304 -7.28 12.88 -11.03
CA GLY A 304 -7.82 11.53 -11.15
C GLY A 304 -9.01 11.44 -12.10
N ARG A 305 -9.87 10.46 -11.83
CA ARG A 305 -11.12 10.25 -12.57
C ARG A 305 -11.94 11.53 -12.65
N HIS A 306 -12.62 11.72 -13.77
CA HIS A 306 -13.45 12.91 -14.05
C HIS A 306 -12.71 14.25 -13.97
N GLY A 307 -11.35 14.23 -14.01
CA GLY A 307 -10.53 15.46 -13.94
C GLY A 307 -10.48 16.12 -12.56
N HIS A 308 -10.94 15.46 -11.51
CA HIS A 308 -10.87 15.99 -10.13
C HIS A 308 -9.40 16.09 -9.66
N PRO A 309 -8.96 17.25 -9.18
CA PRO A 309 -7.61 17.44 -8.67
C PRO A 309 -7.44 16.69 -7.35
N TRP A 310 -6.30 16.03 -7.19
CA TRP A 310 -5.92 15.43 -5.91
C TRP A 310 -5.22 16.49 -5.06
N LEU A 311 -5.94 16.95 -4.06
CA LEU A 311 -5.46 17.91 -3.10
C LEU A 311 -4.85 17.21 -1.87
N ARG A 312 -4.12 17.97 -1.08
CA ARG A 312 -3.62 17.50 0.21
C ARG A 312 -4.77 16.93 1.06
N HIS A 313 -4.53 15.76 1.64
CA HIS A 313 -5.51 15.01 2.42
C HIS A 313 -6.76 14.58 1.63
N CYS A 314 -6.60 14.34 0.32
CA CYS A 314 -7.70 13.80 -0.50
C CYS A 314 -7.94 12.30 -0.29
N ALA A 315 -6.98 11.58 0.31
CA ALA A 315 -7.09 10.16 0.58
C ALA A 315 -6.18 9.71 1.73
N ALA A 316 -6.39 8.51 2.24
CA ALA A 316 -5.52 7.84 3.20
C ALA A 316 -4.96 6.54 2.59
N ALA A 317 -3.64 6.36 2.58
CA ALA A 317 -3.04 5.06 2.33
C ALA A 317 -2.89 4.29 3.64
N LEU A 318 -3.32 3.03 3.63
CA LEU A 318 -3.17 2.06 4.70
C LEU A 318 -2.32 0.92 4.16
N GLU A 319 -1.04 0.88 4.55
CA GLU A 319 -0.05 -0.02 3.97
C GLU A 319 0.46 -1.01 5.04
N PRO A 320 -0.09 -2.24 5.10
CA PRO A 320 0.44 -3.29 5.96
C PRO A 320 1.85 -3.68 5.52
N GLN A 321 2.84 -3.53 6.39
CA GLN A 321 4.25 -3.72 6.03
C GLN A 321 5.11 -4.04 7.27
N TYR A 322 6.37 -4.39 7.04
CA TYR A 322 7.41 -4.32 8.07
C TYR A 322 7.80 -2.86 8.31
N PHE A 323 8.49 -2.61 9.44
CA PHE A 323 8.85 -1.24 9.79
C PHE A 323 9.84 -0.65 8.80
N PRO A 324 9.76 0.66 8.52
CA PRO A 324 10.77 1.35 7.71
C PRO A 324 12.17 1.13 8.27
N ASP A 325 13.15 1.01 7.39
CA ASP A 325 14.58 0.83 7.71
C ASP A 325 14.92 -0.42 8.56
N SER A 326 14.04 -1.44 8.63
CA SER A 326 14.32 -2.70 9.34
C SER A 326 15.65 -3.36 8.94
N PRO A 327 16.13 -3.29 7.70
CA PRO A 327 17.44 -3.83 7.32
C PRO A 327 18.61 -3.28 8.15
N ASN A 328 18.51 -2.05 8.64
CA ASN A 328 19.54 -1.34 9.41
C ASN A 328 19.26 -1.31 10.93
N ARG A 329 18.11 -1.87 11.37
CA ARG A 329 17.62 -1.77 12.75
C ARG A 329 17.47 -3.16 13.37
N ARG A 330 18.39 -3.53 14.25
CA ARG A 330 18.38 -4.84 14.94
C ARG A 330 17.22 -5.02 15.93
N ASP A 331 16.67 -3.92 16.41
CA ASP A 331 15.54 -3.83 17.33
C ASP A 331 14.18 -3.93 16.61
N PHE A 332 14.17 -3.93 15.27
CA PHE A 332 12.96 -4.08 14.47
C PHE A 332 12.77 -5.53 13.98
N PRO A 333 11.54 -5.93 13.63
CA PRO A 333 11.28 -7.23 13.02
C PRO A 333 12.14 -7.44 11.77
N THR A 334 12.80 -8.60 11.69
CA THR A 334 13.68 -8.90 10.56
C THR A 334 12.92 -9.07 9.26
N THR A 335 13.44 -8.50 8.20
CA THR A 335 12.96 -8.65 6.82
C THR A 335 13.91 -9.52 5.97
N LEU A 336 14.94 -10.10 6.61
CA LEU A 336 15.93 -10.95 5.94
C LEU A 336 15.29 -12.28 5.51
N LEU A 337 15.29 -12.52 4.21
CA LEU A 337 14.87 -13.77 3.61
C LEU A 337 16.13 -14.56 3.18
N ARG A 338 16.22 -15.81 3.60
CA ARG A 338 17.32 -16.70 3.24
C ARG A 338 16.89 -17.78 2.22
N PRO A 339 17.81 -18.35 1.43
CA PRO A 339 17.52 -19.50 0.59
C PRO A 339 16.92 -20.65 1.39
N GLY A 340 15.86 -21.26 0.85
CA GLY A 340 15.10 -22.32 1.52
C GLY A 340 13.88 -21.81 2.28
N ASP A 341 13.86 -20.53 2.71
CA ASP A 341 12.74 -19.92 3.39
C ASP A 341 11.74 -19.29 2.43
N TRP A 342 10.53 -19.05 2.94
CA TRP A 342 9.49 -18.29 2.27
C TRP A 342 9.15 -17.02 3.05
N PHE A 343 9.19 -15.88 2.37
CA PHE A 343 8.44 -14.71 2.82
C PHE A 343 6.94 -14.97 2.60
N ARG A 344 6.12 -14.67 3.60
CA ARG A 344 4.65 -14.76 3.52
C ARG A 344 4.04 -13.57 4.23
N ALA A 345 3.05 -12.95 3.59
CA ALA A 345 2.21 -11.93 4.20
C ALA A 345 0.80 -12.03 3.64
N GLU A 346 -0.20 -11.81 4.47
CA GLU A 346 -1.60 -11.76 4.07
C GLU A 346 -2.24 -10.48 4.61
N THR A 347 -3.02 -9.81 3.75
CA THR A 347 -3.84 -8.66 4.10
C THR A 347 -5.25 -8.90 3.61
N ARG A 348 -6.24 -8.65 4.48
CA ARG A 348 -7.67 -8.74 4.19
C ARG A 348 -8.32 -7.39 4.39
N MET A 349 -9.03 -6.95 3.38
CA MET A 349 -9.73 -5.67 3.32
C MET A 349 -11.23 -5.94 3.12
N ARG A 350 -12.01 -5.88 4.19
CA ARG A 350 -13.45 -6.07 4.12
C ARG A 350 -14.15 -4.74 3.99
N PHE A 351 -14.88 -4.57 2.91
CA PHE A 351 -15.73 -3.44 2.63
C PHE A 351 -17.18 -3.75 3.00
N GLY A 352 -17.87 -2.76 3.55
CA GLY A 352 -19.26 -2.87 3.94
C GLY A 352 -19.84 -1.52 4.33
N THR A 353 -21.04 -1.53 4.89
CA THR A 353 -21.73 -0.34 5.39
C THR A 353 -22.04 -0.48 6.88
N ARG A 354 -22.03 0.67 7.58
CA ARG A 354 -22.36 0.79 9.00
C ARG A 354 -23.51 1.77 9.20
#